data_775a5bae42707f427c2c2497b4606af7
#
_entry.id   775a5bae42707f427c2c2497b4606af7
#
_cell.length_a   1.000
_cell.length_b   1.000
_cell.length_c   1.000
_cell.angle_alpha   90.00
_cell.angle_beta   90.00
_cell.angle_gamma   90.00
#
_symmetry.space_group_name_H-M   'P 1'
#
loop_
_entity.id
_entity.type
_entity.pdbx_description
1 polymer ?
#
loop_
_entity_poly.entity_id
_entity_poly.type
_entity_poly.pdbx_seq_one_letter_code
_entity_poly.pdbx_strand_id
1 'polypeptide(L)'
;VAVAGSAAARRRYVRTITGAALASFAEPSGEAGPVRHISGNVLTGRNAGADGFLGFADTLVTLIPEAHKSVFLGWLAPGFSLESVSASFISRLMPHRRFALDSNRNGSVRAFVATGIYERLLPMDILPSFLLKSILAGDIEEMEKLGILEIAPEDFALCEYACPSKTDIQRIIRDGIDLMLRETRETE
;
A
#
# COMPACT_ATOMS: atom_id res chain seq x y z
N VAL A 1 -20.53 -4.59 5.75
CA VAL A 1 -19.15 -4.76 5.32
C VAL A 1 -19.15 -5.46 3.97
N ALA A 2 -18.33 -5.00 3.02
CA ALA A 2 -18.10 -5.68 1.76
C ALA A 2 -16.93 -6.68 1.90
N VAL A 3 -17.06 -7.86 1.31
CA VAL A 3 -15.96 -8.81 1.13
C VAL A 3 -15.60 -8.82 -0.34
N ALA A 4 -14.33 -8.51 -0.66
CA ALA A 4 -13.81 -8.36 -2.01
C ALA A 4 -12.41 -9.03 -2.15
N GLY A 5 -11.83 -8.90 -3.34
CA GLY A 5 -10.51 -9.41 -3.66
C GLY A 5 -10.53 -10.61 -4.59
N SER A 6 -9.37 -10.90 -5.19
CA SER A 6 -9.22 -12.01 -6.14
C SER A 6 -9.20 -13.38 -5.47
N ALA A 7 -8.80 -13.42 -4.19
CA ALA A 7 -8.73 -14.63 -3.39
C ALA A 7 -9.98 -14.89 -2.52
N ALA A 8 -11.02 -14.06 -2.61
CA ALA A 8 -12.27 -14.29 -1.89
C ALA A 8 -13.09 -15.41 -2.55
N ALA A 9 -13.58 -16.38 -1.76
CA ALA A 9 -14.45 -17.44 -2.25
C ALA A 9 -15.74 -16.89 -2.87
N ARG A 10 -16.30 -15.86 -2.24
CA ARG A 10 -17.47 -15.12 -2.73
C ARG A 10 -17.32 -13.63 -2.42
N ARG A 11 -17.46 -12.79 -3.43
CA ARG A 11 -17.60 -11.34 -3.27
C ARG A 11 -19.03 -11.02 -2.89
N ARG A 12 -19.24 -10.44 -1.69
CA ARG A 12 -20.58 -10.22 -1.14
C ARG A 12 -20.59 -9.09 -0.11
N TYR A 13 -21.77 -8.58 0.19
CA TYR A 13 -21.99 -7.75 1.38
C TYR A 13 -22.44 -8.64 2.55
N VAL A 14 -21.89 -8.36 3.71
CA VAL A 14 -22.18 -9.08 4.96
C VAL A 14 -22.61 -8.08 6.02
N ARG A 15 -23.67 -8.39 6.74
CA ARG A 15 -24.07 -7.64 7.92
C ARG A 15 -23.35 -8.23 9.12
N THR A 16 -22.51 -7.43 9.77
CA THR A 16 -21.72 -7.84 10.93
C THR A 16 -21.54 -6.65 11.89
N ILE A 17 -20.86 -6.86 12.99
CA ILE A 17 -20.54 -5.84 13.97
C ILE A 17 -19.11 -5.34 13.79
N THR A 18 -18.81 -4.15 14.28
CA THR A 18 -17.45 -3.62 14.33
C THR A 18 -16.59 -4.53 15.20
N GLY A 19 -15.36 -4.79 14.76
CA GLY A 19 -14.46 -5.71 15.45
C GLY A 19 -14.80 -7.19 15.29
N ALA A 20 -15.67 -7.57 14.35
CA ALA A 20 -15.95 -8.97 14.07
C ALA A 20 -14.70 -9.70 13.58
N ALA A 21 -14.53 -10.97 13.99
CA ALA A 21 -13.45 -11.83 13.52
C ALA A 21 -13.59 -12.08 12.02
N LEU A 22 -12.51 -11.85 11.24
CA LEU A 22 -12.51 -12.02 9.79
C LEU A 22 -12.82 -13.46 9.38
N ALA A 23 -12.36 -14.43 10.14
CA ALA A 23 -12.62 -15.85 9.91
C ALA A 23 -14.12 -16.22 9.88
N SER A 24 -14.99 -15.41 10.51
CA SER A 24 -16.43 -15.67 10.55
C SER A 24 -17.18 -15.36 9.27
N PHE A 25 -16.61 -14.53 8.37
CA PHE A 25 -17.31 -14.06 7.16
C PHE A 25 -16.43 -13.85 5.92
N ALA A 26 -15.10 -13.79 6.07
CA ALA A 26 -14.15 -13.54 5.00
C ALA A 26 -13.44 -14.83 4.58
N GLU A 27 -14.18 -15.73 3.94
CA GLU A 27 -13.69 -17.03 3.50
C GLU A 27 -12.79 -16.90 2.27
N PRO A 28 -11.54 -17.44 2.31
CA PRO A 28 -10.69 -17.51 1.13
C PRO A 28 -11.17 -18.58 0.15
N SER A 29 -10.86 -18.40 -1.14
CA SER A 29 -11.04 -19.44 -2.14
C SER A 29 -10.07 -20.60 -1.87
N GLY A 30 -10.54 -21.84 -1.90
CA GLY A 30 -9.70 -23.02 -1.69
C GLY A 30 -8.59 -23.20 -2.73
N GLU A 31 -8.68 -22.54 -3.87
CA GLU A 31 -7.68 -22.59 -4.94
C GLU A 31 -6.60 -21.49 -4.82
N ALA A 32 -6.78 -20.52 -3.92
CA ALA A 32 -5.93 -19.33 -3.87
C ALA A 32 -4.56 -19.53 -3.20
N GLY A 33 -4.31 -20.70 -2.61
CA GLY A 33 -3.11 -20.91 -1.78
C GLY A 33 -3.13 -20.02 -0.52
N PRO A 34 -1.97 -19.57 -0.04
CA PRO A 34 -1.90 -18.62 1.07
C PRO A 34 -2.55 -17.29 0.69
N VAL A 35 -3.36 -16.74 1.60
CA VAL A 35 -4.17 -15.54 1.37
C VAL A 35 -3.86 -14.48 2.40
N ARG A 36 -3.66 -13.24 1.94
CA ARG A 36 -3.57 -12.06 2.78
C ARG A 36 -4.96 -11.52 3.05
N HIS A 37 -5.31 -11.38 4.34
CA HIS A 37 -6.56 -10.82 4.81
C HIS A 37 -6.33 -9.36 5.19
N ILE A 38 -6.90 -8.44 4.43
CA ILE A 38 -6.74 -7.01 4.61
C ILE A 38 -8.06 -6.45 5.18
N SER A 39 -8.00 -5.84 6.37
CA SER A 39 -9.07 -4.99 6.86
C SER A 39 -8.93 -3.64 6.16
N GLY A 40 -9.93 -3.26 5.36
CA GLY A 40 -9.88 -2.15 4.44
C GLY A 40 -9.60 -2.55 2.98
N ASN A 41 -9.13 -1.60 2.18
CA ASN A 41 -8.77 -1.78 0.78
C ASN A 41 -7.27 -2.15 0.61
N VAL A 42 -6.86 -2.45 -0.62
CA VAL A 42 -5.47 -2.85 -0.93
C VAL A 42 -4.46 -1.71 -0.84
N LEU A 43 -4.89 -0.45 -0.82
CA LEU A 43 -4.02 0.73 -0.82
C LEU A 43 -3.73 1.23 0.60
N THR A 44 -4.77 1.29 1.44
CA THR A 44 -4.69 1.91 2.77
C THR A 44 -5.05 0.95 3.90
N GLY A 45 -5.49 -0.27 3.56
CA GLY A 45 -5.92 -1.26 4.54
C GLY A 45 -4.75 -1.92 5.27
N ARG A 46 -5.05 -2.49 6.42
CA ARG A 46 -4.11 -3.18 7.29
C ARG A 46 -4.16 -4.69 7.09
N ASN A 47 -3.00 -5.34 6.97
CA ASN A 47 -2.95 -6.80 7.03
C ASN A 47 -3.35 -7.28 8.43
N ALA A 48 -4.54 -7.85 8.54
CA ALA A 48 -5.08 -8.35 9.79
C ALA A 48 -4.77 -9.85 10.04
N GLY A 49 -4.37 -10.57 8.99
CA GLY A 49 -4.23 -12.02 9.05
C GLY A 49 -5.57 -12.76 9.08
N ALA A 50 -5.53 -14.09 9.00
CA ALA A 50 -6.73 -14.93 8.99
C ALA A 50 -7.52 -14.87 10.32
N ASP A 51 -6.79 -14.82 11.44
CA ASP A 51 -7.36 -14.76 12.78
C ASP A 51 -7.61 -13.32 13.29
N GLY A 52 -7.42 -12.35 12.43
CA GLY A 52 -7.59 -10.94 12.77
C GLY A 52 -9.03 -10.47 12.82
N PHE A 53 -9.19 -9.20 13.16
CA PHE A 53 -10.48 -8.57 13.36
C PHE A 53 -10.67 -7.37 12.41
N LEU A 54 -11.92 -7.10 12.08
CA LEU A 54 -12.33 -5.93 11.32
C LEU A 54 -11.98 -4.65 12.08
N GLY A 55 -11.30 -3.73 11.41
CA GLY A 55 -10.99 -2.43 11.98
C GLY A 55 -12.25 -1.61 12.28
N PHE A 56 -12.13 -0.68 13.23
CA PHE A 56 -13.26 0.10 13.73
C PHE A 56 -13.99 0.89 12.64
N ALA A 57 -13.25 1.53 11.74
CA ALA A 57 -13.78 2.33 10.65
C ALA A 57 -13.90 1.57 9.32
N ASP A 58 -13.48 0.30 9.28
CA ASP A 58 -13.41 -0.46 8.04
C ASP A 58 -14.79 -0.99 7.63
N THR A 59 -15.16 -0.70 6.40
CA THR A 59 -16.39 -1.18 5.75
C THR A 59 -16.14 -2.20 4.65
N LEU A 60 -14.87 -2.54 4.44
CA LEU A 60 -14.39 -3.45 3.40
C LEU A 60 -13.38 -4.43 3.99
N VAL A 61 -13.43 -5.67 3.56
CA VAL A 61 -12.37 -6.67 3.75
C VAL A 61 -11.92 -7.15 2.38
N THR A 62 -10.62 -7.14 2.16
CA THR A 62 -10.04 -7.54 0.88
C THR A 62 -9.13 -8.74 1.05
N LEU A 63 -9.37 -9.78 0.24
CA LEU A 63 -8.57 -11.00 0.20
C LEU A 63 -7.78 -11.06 -1.12
N ILE A 64 -6.46 -11.11 -1.01
CA ILE A 64 -5.56 -11.25 -2.16
C ILE A 64 -4.59 -12.42 -1.96
N PRO A 65 -4.06 -13.03 -3.03
CA PRO A 65 -3.03 -14.05 -2.90
C PRO A 65 -1.80 -13.50 -2.17
N GLU A 66 -1.26 -14.26 -1.23
CA GLU A 66 -0.01 -13.92 -0.55
C GLU A 66 1.17 -14.42 -1.38
N ALA A 67 2.06 -13.51 -1.76
CA ALA A 67 3.27 -13.88 -2.49
C ALA A 67 4.39 -14.29 -1.54
N HIS A 68 4.81 -15.55 -1.64
CA HIS A 68 5.93 -16.09 -0.87
C HIS A 68 7.24 -16.15 -1.65
N LYS A 69 7.20 -15.98 -2.97
CA LYS A 69 8.39 -16.11 -3.82
C LYS A 69 8.87 -14.74 -4.28
N SER A 70 10.08 -14.39 -3.89
CA SER A 70 10.79 -13.28 -4.50
C SER A 70 11.16 -13.65 -5.94
N VAL A 71 10.78 -12.80 -6.89
CA VAL A 71 11.13 -12.97 -8.29
C VAL A 71 12.48 -12.28 -8.54
N PHE A 72 13.52 -13.08 -8.81
CA PHE A 72 14.83 -12.52 -9.11
C PHE A 72 14.78 -11.67 -10.40
N LEU A 73 15.25 -10.43 -10.31
CA LEU A 73 15.22 -9.45 -11.42
C LEU A 73 13.83 -9.28 -12.07
N GLY A 74 12.73 -9.50 -11.34
CA GLY A 74 11.38 -9.41 -11.89
C GLY A 74 11.04 -8.05 -12.53
N TRP A 75 11.70 -6.98 -12.08
CA TRP A 75 11.57 -5.64 -12.66
C TRP A 75 12.22 -5.50 -14.05
N LEU A 76 13.13 -6.39 -14.43
CA LEU A 76 13.79 -6.46 -15.74
C LEU A 76 13.08 -7.45 -16.70
N ALA A 77 12.17 -8.25 -16.17
CA ALA A 77 11.42 -9.21 -16.96
C ALA A 77 10.51 -8.50 -17.99
N PRO A 78 10.17 -9.13 -19.12
CA PRO A 78 9.24 -8.57 -20.11
C PRO A 78 7.88 -8.20 -19.54
N GLY A 79 7.46 -8.82 -18.43
CA GLY A 79 6.30 -8.44 -17.63
C GLY A 79 4.96 -8.55 -18.34
N PHE A 80 4.75 -9.57 -19.18
CA PHE A 80 3.47 -9.79 -19.89
C PHE A 80 2.26 -9.89 -18.95
N SER A 81 2.46 -10.37 -17.72
CA SER A 81 1.42 -10.53 -16.70
C SER A 81 1.52 -9.54 -15.56
N LEU A 82 2.47 -8.62 -15.61
CA LEU A 82 2.69 -7.62 -14.56
C LEU A 82 2.05 -6.29 -14.94
N GLU A 83 1.43 -5.66 -13.97
CA GLU A 83 0.95 -4.28 -14.08
C GLU A 83 2.08 -3.31 -13.76
N SER A 84 2.12 -2.19 -14.47
CA SER A 84 3.06 -1.11 -14.19
C SER A 84 2.45 0.25 -14.54
N VAL A 85 2.35 1.11 -13.55
CA VAL A 85 1.91 2.50 -13.74
C VAL A 85 2.90 3.28 -14.59
N SER A 86 4.20 2.99 -14.46
CA SER A 86 5.27 3.60 -15.28
C SER A 86 5.31 3.09 -16.71
N ALA A 87 4.44 2.14 -17.06
CA ALA A 87 4.36 1.52 -18.38
C ALA A 87 5.69 0.89 -18.87
N SER A 88 6.48 0.38 -17.92
CA SER A 88 7.80 -0.20 -18.19
C SER A 88 7.73 -1.61 -18.76
N PHE A 89 6.59 -2.29 -18.65
CA PHE A 89 6.40 -3.66 -19.12
C PHE A 89 5.69 -3.74 -20.47
N ILE A 90 5.91 -4.82 -21.22
CA ILE A 90 5.24 -5.10 -22.50
C ILE A 90 3.72 -5.21 -22.33
N SER A 91 3.24 -5.55 -21.13
CA SER A 91 1.79 -5.55 -20.79
C SER A 91 1.09 -4.23 -21.12
N ARG A 92 1.81 -3.10 -21.22
CA ARG A 92 1.28 -1.82 -21.69
C ARG A 92 0.60 -1.90 -23.06
N LEU A 93 1.06 -2.78 -23.92
CA LEU A 93 0.49 -2.98 -25.25
C LEU A 93 -0.86 -3.71 -25.21
N MET A 94 -1.29 -4.15 -24.02
CA MET A 94 -2.55 -4.90 -23.79
C MET A 94 -3.50 -4.09 -22.87
N PRO A 95 -4.07 -2.97 -23.34
CA PRO A 95 -4.79 -2.02 -22.46
C PRO A 95 -6.07 -2.58 -21.83
N HIS A 96 -6.63 -3.66 -22.38
CA HIS A 96 -7.85 -4.29 -21.86
C HIS A 96 -7.60 -5.50 -20.95
N ARG A 97 -6.35 -5.80 -20.65
CA ARG A 97 -6.00 -6.93 -19.78
C ARG A 97 -6.30 -6.58 -18.33
N ARG A 98 -6.96 -7.51 -17.63
CA ARG A 98 -7.14 -7.44 -16.18
C ARG A 98 -5.99 -8.18 -15.51
N PHE A 99 -5.39 -7.56 -14.51
CA PHE A 99 -4.31 -8.14 -13.72
C PHE A 99 -4.88 -8.64 -12.39
N ALA A 100 -4.45 -9.83 -11.97
CA ALA A 100 -4.68 -10.32 -10.62
C ALA A 100 -3.53 -9.79 -9.76
N LEU A 101 -3.84 -8.82 -8.91
CA LEU A 101 -2.86 -8.26 -7.97
C LEU A 101 -2.62 -9.25 -6.83
N ASP A 102 -1.35 -9.38 -6.45
CA ASP A 102 -0.87 -10.12 -5.29
C ASP A 102 0.01 -9.22 -4.41
N SER A 103 0.58 -9.75 -3.34
CA SER A 103 1.48 -9.00 -2.46
C SER A 103 2.94 -8.98 -2.93
N ASN A 104 3.26 -9.39 -4.16
CA ASN A 104 4.62 -9.48 -4.66
C ASN A 104 5.19 -8.11 -5.04
N ARG A 105 6.40 -7.83 -4.60
CA ARG A 105 7.16 -6.63 -5.01
C ARG A 105 7.85 -6.78 -6.37
N ASN A 106 7.78 -7.94 -6.99
CA ASN A 106 8.43 -8.25 -8.29
C ASN A 106 9.93 -7.92 -8.32
N GLY A 107 10.63 -8.19 -7.24
CA GLY A 107 12.07 -7.96 -7.11
C GLY A 107 12.52 -7.67 -5.69
N SER A 108 13.82 -7.41 -5.52
CA SER A 108 14.42 -7.02 -4.24
C SER A 108 14.11 -5.58 -3.88
N VAL A 109 14.43 -5.20 -2.64
CA VAL A 109 14.35 -3.80 -2.18
C VAL A 109 15.28 -2.95 -3.04
N ARG A 110 14.79 -1.79 -3.46
CA ARG A 110 15.49 -0.84 -4.34
C ARG A 110 15.68 0.48 -3.62
N ALA A 111 16.69 1.23 -4.05
CA ALA A 111 16.91 2.58 -3.57
C ALA A 111 15.72 3.49 -3.93
N PHE A 112 15.45 4.46 -3.08
CA PHE A 112 14.51 5.53 -3.37
C PHE A 112 15.02 6.37 -4.53
N VAL A 113 14.21 6.54 -5.56
CA VAL A 113 14.55 7.33 -6.76
C VAL A 113 13.48 8.38 -6.99
N ALA A 114 13.90 9.65 -7.04
CA ALA A 114 13.03 10.76 -7.38
C ALA A 114 12.75 10.76 -8.90
N THR A 115 11.56 10.34 -9.29
CA THR A 115 11.15 10.21 -10.69
C THR A 115 10.14 11.27 -11.13
N GLY A 116 9.70 12.15 -10.22
CA GLY A 116 8.62 13.11 -10.45
C GLY A 116 7.24 12.45 -10.60
N ILE A 117 7.11 11.16 -10.26
CA ILE A 117 5.84 10.45 -10.35
C ILE A 117 4.91 10.82 -9.19
N TYR A 118 5.47 11.08 -8.01
CA TYR A 118 4.69 11.41 -6.82
C TYR A 118 4.02 12.77 -6.95
N GLU A 119 4.74 13.76 -7.50
CA GLU A 119 4.24 15.10 -7.77
C GLU A 119 3.04 15.11 -8.73
N ARG A 120 2.93 14.08 -9.58
CA ARG A 120 1.81 13.94 -10.52
C ARG A 120 0.61 13.23 -9.93
N LEU A 121 0.81 12.47 -8.85
CA LEU A 121 -0.22 11.62 -8.25
C LEU A 121 -0.82 12.23 -6.98
N LEU A 122 -0.05 13.05 -6.29
CA LEU A 122 -0.50 13.72 -5.07
C LEU A 122 -1.26 15.01 -5.44
N PRO A 123 -2.58 15.09 -5.18
CA PRO A 123 -3.38 16.28 -5.52
C PRO A 123 -3.29 17.36 -4.43
N MET A 124 -2.10 17.60 -3.89
CA MET A 124 -1.82 18.53 -2.80
C MET A 124 -0.64 19.42 -3.19
N ASP A 125 -0.61 20.64 -2.68
CA ASP A 125 0.49 21.60 -2.90
C ASP A 125 1.66 21.31 -1.94
N ILE A 126 2.21 20.13 -2.08
CA ILE A 126 3.33 19.61 -1.29
C ILE A 126 4.40 19.06 -2.23
N LEU A 127 5.65 19.09 -1.81
CA LEU A 127 6.79 18.52 -2.53
C LEU A 127 7.13 17.12 -2.02
N PRO A 128 6.42 16.05 -2.47
CA PRO A 128 6.49 14.72 -1.86
C PRO A 128 7.87 14.10 -1.88
N SER A 129 8.63 14.26 -2.97
CA SER A 129 9.98 13.70 -3.06
C SER A 129 10.96 14.35 -2.08
N PHE A 130 10.82 15.63 -1.81
CA PHE A 130 11.66 16.36 -0.84
C PHE A 130 11.24 16.00 0.58
N LEU A 131 9.95 15.98 0.86
CA LEU A 131 9.42 15.59 2.17
C LEU A 131 9.87 14.19 2.57
N LEU A 132 9.76 13.20 1.68
CA LEU A 132 10.23 11.84 1.97
C LEU A 132 11.74 11.79 2.25
N LYS A 133 12.54 12.61 1.58
CA LYS A 133 13.98 12.69 1.83
C LYS A 133 14.30 13.33 3.19
N SER A 134 13.59 14.40 3.57
CA SER A 134 13.79 15.03 4.88
C SER A 134 13.41 14.07 6.01
N ILE A 135 12.34 13.29 5.85
CA ILE A 135 11.96 12.25 6.82
C ILE A 135 13.06 11.19 6.93
N LEU A 136 13.56 10.68 5.81
CA LEU A 136 14.64 9.68 5.81
C LEU A 136 15.95 10.21 6.36
N ALA A 137 16.20 11.52 6.29
CA ALA A 137 17.35 12.20 6.87
C ALA A 137 17.16 12.54 8.36
N GLY A 138 15.92 12.48 8.89
CA GLY A 138 15.59 12.89 10.25
C GLY A 138 15.65 14.42 10.44
N ASP A 139 15.50 15.20 9.37
CA ASP A 139 15.54 16.66 9.40
C ASP A 139 14.17 17.23 9.76
N ILE A 140 13.96 17.45 11.05
CA ILE A 140 12.67 17.88 11.64
C ILE A 140 12.26 19.26 11.13
N GLU A 141 13.19 20.20 11.08
CA GLU A 141 12.86 21.56 10.61
C GLU A 141 12.42 21.56 9.15
N GLU A 142 13.08 20.76 8.33
CA GLU A 142 12.73 20.66 6.92
C GLU A 142 11.43 19.89 6.71
N MET A 143 11.14 18.86 7.53
CA MET A 143 9.84 18.16 7.50
C MET A 143 8.69 19.13 7.77
N GLU A 144 8.82 20.00 8.78
CA GLU A 144 7.79 20.98 9.13
C GLU A 144 7.58 21.98 8.00
N LYS A 145 8.66 22.54 7.45
CA LYS A 145 8.61 23.48 6.30
C LYS A 145 7.98 22.88 5.06
N LEU A 146 8.15 21.57 4.86
CA LEU A 146 7.59 20.82 3.73
C LEU A 146 6.17 20.29 3.98
N GLY A 147 5.56 20.61 5.13
CA GLY A 147 4.15 20.36 5.39
C GLY A 147 3.82 18.95 5.92
N ILE A 148 4.70 18.31 6.69
CA ILE A 148 4.44 16.96 7.25
C ILE A 148 3.17 16.92 8.11
N LEU A 149 2.80 18.04 8.75
CA LEU A 149 1.61 18.13 9.61
C LEU A 149 0.31 18.31 8.83
N GLU A 150 0.39 18.53 7.53
CA GLU A 150 -0.77 18.74 6.64
C GLU A 150 -1.22 17.47 5.93
N ILE A 151 -0.50 16.35 6.14
CA ILE A 151 -0.70 15.09 5.41
C ILE A 151 -1.02 13.93 6.34
N ALA A 152 -1.71 12.94 5.75
CA ALA A 152 -1.85 11.61 6.34
C ALA A 152 -1.08 10.57 5.50
N PRO A 153 -0.59 9.48 6.11
CA PRO A 153 0.07 8.40 5.36
C PRO A 153 -0.78 7.88 4.19
N GLU A 154 -2.10 7.84 4.36
CA GLU A 154 -3.08 7.36 3.40
C GLU A 154 -3.14 8.21 2.11
N ASP A 155 -2.79 9.50 2.18
CA ASP A 155 -2.75 10.40 1.02
C ASP A 155 -1.69 9.94 0.01
N PHE A 156 -0.64 9.26 0.48
CA PHE A 156 0.45 8.74 -0.32
C PHE A 156 0.23 7.31 -0.85
N ALA A 157 -0.93 6.73 -0.63
CA ALA A 157 -1.21 5.35 -1.04
C ALA A 157 -1.04 5.13 -2.56
N LEU A 158 -1.49 6.07 -3.39
CA LEU A 158 -1.27 6.02 -4.84
C LEU A 158 0.20 6.22 -5.22
N CYS A 159 0.93 7.06 -4.49
CA CYS A 159 2.36 7.25 -4.69
C CYS A 159 3.13 5.96 -4.40
N GLU A 160 2.79 5.27 -3.32
CA GLU A 160 3.37 3.97 -2.97
C GLU A 160 3.05 2.89 -4.02
N TYR A 161 1.79 2.81 -4.45
CA TYR A 161 1.37 1.87 -5.50
C TYR A 161 2.15 2.09 -6.80
N ALA A 162 2.29 3.34 -7.24
CA ALA A 162 2.95 3.72 -8.48
C ALA A 162 4.49 3.72 -8.39
N CYS A 163 5.03 3.67 -7.18
CA CYS A 163 6.47 3.74 -6.94
C CYS A 163 7.23 2.64 -7.70
N PRO A 164 8.17 2.99 -8.60
CA PRO A 164 8.95 1.99 -9.32
C PRO A 164 9.89 1.22 -8.39
N SER A 165 10.30 1.82 -7.28
CA SER A 165 11.16 1.21 -6.26
C SER A 165 10.37 0.40 -5.23
N LYS A 166 9.03 0.47 -5.24
CA LYS A 166 8.16 -0.17 -4.24
C LYS A 166 8.56 0.17 -2.81
N THR A 167 8.88 1.44 -2.61
CA THR A 167 9.20 2.02 -1.30
C THR A 167 7.93 2.04 -0.45
N ASP A 168 8.05 1.69 0.81
CA ASP A 168 6.97 1.73 1.81
C ASP A 168 6.76 3.17 2.29
N ILE A 169 6.09 3.96 1.45
CA ILE A 169 5.98 5.42 1.62
C ILE A 169 5.08 5.76 2.80
N GLN A 170 3.96 5.07 2.94
CA GLN A 170 3.03 5.30 4.04
C GLN A 170 3.71 5.08 5.39
N ARG A 171 4.58 4.07 5.50
CA ARG A 171 5.35 3.84 6.70
C ARG A 171 6.36 4.95 6.98
N ILE A 172 7.08 5.40 5.94
CA ILE A 172 8.05 6.51 6.09
C ILE A 172 7.34 7.75 6.63
N ILE A 173 6.19 8.11 6.10
CA ILE A 173 5.41 9.26 6.57
C ILE A 173 4.95 9.08 8.02
N ARG A 174 4.47 7.88 8.37
CA ARG A 174 4.06 7.58 9.75
C ARG A 174 5.21 7.71 10.72
N ASP A 175 6.38 7.16 10.37
CA ASP A 175 7.59 7.27 11.17
C ASP A 175 8.01 8.75 11.34
N GLY A 176 7.87 9.58 10.29
CA GLY A 176 8.13 11.01 10.33
C GLY A 176 7.17 11.76 11.25
N ILE A 177 5.87 11.50 11.14
CA ILE A 177 4.85 12.09 12.03
C ILE A 177 5.11 11.69 13.49
N ASP A 178 5.42 10.42 13.73
CA ASP A 178 5.73 9.93 15.08
C ASP A 178 6.99 10.60 15.64
N LEU A 179 7.99 10.87 14.82
CA LEU A 179 9.19 11.61 15.20
C LEU A 179 8.84 13.04 15.60
N MET A 180 8.10 13.77 14.79
CA MET A 180 7.62 15.13 15.09
C MET A 180 6.85 15.20 16.41
N LEU A 181 5.95 14.25 16.66
CA LEU A 181 5.17 14.18 17.88
C LEU A 181 6.01 13.93 19.15
N ARG A 182 7.11 13.19 19.03
CA ARG A 182 8.05 12.95 20.15
C ARG A 182 8.81 14.23 20.50
N GLU A 183 9.37 14.90 19.49
CA GLU A 183 10.10 16.15 19.69
C GLU A 183 9.21 17.25 20.32
N THR A 184 7.96 17.37 19.86
CA THR A 184 7.00 18.32 20.44
C THR A 184 6.75 18.06 21.93
N ARG A 185 6.68 16.77 22.33
CA ARG A 185 6.47 16.40 23.74
C ARG A 185 7.70 16.59 24.64
N GLU A 186 8.91 16.54 24.05
CA GLU A 186 10.14 16.74 24.79
C GLU A 186 10.48 18.23 24.99
N THR A 187 9.82 19.10 24.20
CA THR A 187 9.99 20.55 24.28
C THR A 187 8.92 21.25 25.15
N GLU A 188 7.86 20.56 25.56
CA GLU A 188 6.85 21.01 26.54
C GLU A 188 7.22 20.62 27.98
#